data_777685e68a98badd501691e44b55e00b
#
_entry.id   777685e68a98badd501691e44b55e00b
#
_cell.length_a   1.000
_cell.length_b   1.000
_cell.length_c   1.000
_cell.angle_alpha   90.00
_cell.angle_beta   90.00
_cell.angle_gamma   90.00
#
_symmetry.space_group_name_H-M   'P 1'
#
loop_
_entity.id
_entity.type
_entity.pdbx_description
1 polymer ?
#
loop_
_entity_poly.entity_id
_entity_poly.type
_entity_poly.pdbx_seq_one_letter_code
_entity_poly.pdbx_strand_id
1 'polypeptide(L)'
;MYTVKRRKTPYGMAITASHNPAIYNGIKVFTEGGRDAEKNVTRKIEEQIDLLKPEDVKSIDYDRAVSLGIIRENYPFNDYIDSILKIIDVEKIKKTSLRVAIDPMYGVSQSSLRTILLTCRCDVDVIHEQHDTLFGGRMPAPSADALRLLSNYVVENRCDLGIATDGDADRLGVIDEFGNYLHANTILVLLYYYFLQYRGWLGPCVRNNSTTHLMDRVAMDFDQECYEVPVGFKYISAKMAQTDAIIGGESSGGLAV
;
A
#
# COMPACT_ATOMS: atom_id res chain seq x y z
N MET A 1 6.29 7.87 -0.21
CA MET A 1 5.18 8.53 0.51
C MET A 1 5.56 8.91 1.94
N TYR A 2 5.74 7.94 2.86
CA TYR A 2 6.09 8.20 4.27
C TYR A 2 7.30 9.14 4.44
N THR A 3 8.41 8.86 3.77
CA THR A 3 9.65 9.66 3.85
C THR A 3 9.44 11.11 3.38
N VAL A 4 8.69 11.33 2.30
CA VAL A 4 8.35 12.66 1.78
C VAL A 4 7.59 13.47 2.84
N LYS A 5 6.54 12.86 3.41
CA LYS A 5 5.75 13.46 4.51
C LYS A 5 6.61 13.74 5.74
N ARG A 6 7.38 12.76 6.19
CA ARG A 6 8.21 12.82 7.42
C ARG A 6 9.32 13.87 7.31
N ARG A 7 9.99 13.94 6.16
CA ARG A 7 11.12 14.84 5.90
C ARG A 7 10.68 16.21 5.37
N LYS A 8 9.38 16.38 5.08
CA LYS A 8 8.81 17.60 4.48
C LYS A 8 9.54 18.00 3.19
N THR A 9 9.89 17.00 2.37
CA THR A 9 10.49 17.27 1.07
C THR A 9 9.40 17.70 0.09
N PRO A 10 9.68 18.62 -0.85
CA PRO A 10 8.68 19.09 -1.81
C PRO A 10 8.26 18.00 -2.79
N TYR A 11 9.19 17.08 -3.10
CA TYR A 11 8.96 15.95 -4.01
C TYR A 11 9.62 14.67 -3.52
N GLY A 12 9.13 13.55 -4.02
CA GLY A 12 9.74 12.24 -3.94
C GLY A 12 9.53 11.47 -5.23
N MET A 13 10.39 10.51 -5.49
CA MET A 13 10.26 9.60 -6.63
C MET A 13 10.48 8.17 -6.17
N ALA A 14 9.72 7.23 -6.74
CA ALA A 14 9.96 5.81 -6.60
C ALA A 14 10.03 5.17 -7.99
N ILE A 15 11.02 4.32 -8.18
CA ILE A 15 11.15 3.52 -9.40
C ILE A 15 10.44 2.20 -9.15
N THR A 16 9.32 1.98 -9.84
CA THR A 16 8.48 0.80 -9.66
C THR A 16 7.56 0.59 -10.86
N ALA A 17 7.28 -0.66 -11.17
CA ALA A 17 6.19 -1.05 -12.07
C ALA A 17 4.97 -1.58 -11.31
N SER A 18 4.95 -1.45 -9.96
CA SER A 18 3.89 -1.94 -9.07
C SER A 18 3.63 -3.45 -9.29
N HIS A 19 2.46 -3.79 -9.81
CA HIS A 19 1.99 -5.16 -10.07
C HIS A 19 2.18 -5.64 -11.52
N ASN A 20 2.85 -4.84 -12.37
CA ASN A 20 3.10 -5.21 -13.76
C ASN A 20 4.19 -6.29 -13.90
N PRO A 21 4.25 -6.99 -15.04
CA PRO A 21 5.35 -7.91 -15.32
C PRO A 21 6.73 -7.26 -15.16
N ALA A 22 7.72 -8.04 -14.74
CA ALA A 22 9.09 -7.59 -14.43
C ALA A 22 9.84 -6.90 -15.58
N ILE A 23 9.39 -7.06 -16.82
CA ILE A 23 9.95 -6.37 -18.00
C ILE A 23 9.59 -4.89 -18.07
N TYR A 24 8.61 -4.44 -17.30
CA TYR A 24 8.19 -3.04 -17.23
C TYR A 24 8.83 -2.35 -16.04
N ASN A 25 9.01 -1.05 -16.17
CA ASN A 25 9.38 -0.18 -15.07
C ASN A 25 8.75 1.20 -15.28
N GLY A 26 8.76 2.03 -14.23
CA GLY A 26 8.19 3.36 -14.27
C GLY A 26 8.68 4.24 -13.12
N ILE A 27 8.25 5.48 -13.14
CA ILE A 27 8.55 6.45 -12.08
C ILE A 27 7.24 6.96 -11.50
N LYS A 28 7.00 6.67 -10.22
CA LYS A 28 5.94 7.32 -9.43
C LYS A 28 6.49 8.60 -8.83
N VAL A 29 5.80 9.72 -9.01
CA VAL A 29 6.15 11.01 -8.42
C VAL A 29 5.22 11.30 -7.25
N PHE A 30 5.80 11.74 -6.14
CA PHE A 30 5.07 12.18 -4.95
C PHE A 30 5.32 13.68 -4.74
N THR A 31 4.29 14.36 -4.26
CA THR A 31 4.33 15.77 -3.90
C THR A 31 4.38 15.95 -2.39
N GLU A 32 4.46 17.19 -1.94
CA GLU A 32 4.45 17.56 -0.53
C GLU A 32 3.33 16.83 0.25
N GLY A 33 3.64 16.37 1.45
CA GLY A 33 2.75 15.53 2.26
C GLY A 33 2.79 14.03 1.90
N GLY A 34 3.59 13.62 0.89
CA GLY A 34 3.76 12.22 0.48
C GLY A 34 2.59 11.66 -0.34
N ARG A 35 1.86 12.51 -1.04
CA ARG A 35 0.73 12.15 -1.90
C ARG A 35 1.19 11.91 -3.34
N ASP A 36 0.47 11.07 -4.07
CA ASP A 36 0.70 10.90 -5.50
C ASP A 36 0.54 12.23 -6.24
N ALA A 37 1.44 12.50 -7.18
CA ALA A 37 1.38 13.70 -8.00
C ALA A 37 0.13 13.69 -8.90
N GLU A 38 -0.58 14.81 -8.91
CA GLU A 38 -1.70 14.98 -9.83
C GLU A 38 -1.23 15.06 -11.29
N LYS A 39 -2.14 14.76 -12.21
CA LYS A 39 -1.86 14.72 -13.66
C LYS A 39 -1.27 16.04 -14.21
N ASN A 40 -1.67 17.18 -13.65
CA ASN A 40 -1.13 18.50 -14.03
C ASN A 40 0.36 18.66 -13.64
N VAL A 41 0.79 18.04 -12.53
CA VAL A 41 2.19 18.05 -12.06
C VAL A 41 3.04 17.15 -12.94
N THR A 42 2.61 15.91 -13.17
CA THR A 42 3.35 14.95 -14.00
C THR A 42 3.48 15.47 -15.43
N ARG A 43 2.42 16.05 -16.02
CA ARG A 43 2.48 16.66 -17.34
C ARG A 43 3.51 17.79 -17.44
N LYS A 44 3.59 18.67 -16.43
CA LYS A 44 4.60 19.73 -16.42
C LYS A 44 6.03 19.19 -16.36
N ILE A 45 6.24 18.07 -15.65
CA ILE A 45 7.54 17.39 -15.60
C ILE A 45 7.87 16.81 -16.98
N GLU A 46 6.92 16.12 -17.61
CA GLU A 46 7.07 15.54 -18.95
C GLU A 46 7.37 16.63 -19.99
N GLU A 47 6.65 17.75 -19.98
CA GLU A 47 6.90 18.92 -20.83
C GLU A 47 8.34 19.46 -20.67
N GLN A 48 8.90 19.45 -19.46
CA GLN A 48 10.30 19.86 -19.24
C GLN A 48 11.30 18.80 -19.74
N ILE A 49 10.98 17.53 -19.57
CA ILE A 49 11.82 16.43 -20.06
C ILE A 49 11.91 16.47 -21.59
N ASP A 50 10.79 16.73 -22.27
CA ASP A 50 10.74 16.81 -23.75
C ASP A 50 11.57 17.96 -24.34
N LEU A 51 11.89 18.98 -23.53
CA LEU A 51 12.75 20.08 -23.93
C LEU A 51 14.24 19.75 -23.79
N LEU A 52 14.61 18.70 -23.04
CA LEU A 52 16.00 18.32 -22.80
C LEU A 52 16.58 17.57 -23.99
N LYS A 53 17.83 17.86 -24.29
CA LYS A 53 18.64 17.12 -25.26
C LYS A 53 19.57 16.15 -24.52
N PRO A 54 20.07 15.09 -25.17
CA PRO A 54 21.00 14.15 -24.54
C PRO A 54 22.21 14.83 -23.86
N GLU A 55 22.72 15.92 -24.41
CA GLU A 55 23.82 16.69 -23.85
C GLU A 55 23.48 17.47 -22.58
N ASP A 56 22.21 17.72 -22.32
CA ASP A 56 21.74 18.41 -21.11
C ASP A 56 21.67 17.46 -19.89
N VAL A 57 21.68 16.14 -20.13
CA VAL A 57 21.64 15.13 -19.08
C VAL A 57 23.01 15.02 -18.42
N LYS A 58 23.12 15.51 -17.20
CA LYS A 58 24.35 15.45 -16.40
C LYS A 58 24.30 14.24 -15.47
N SER A 59 25.43 13.55 -15.36
CA SER A 59 25.61 12.43 -14.45
C SER A 59 26.79 12.68 -13.51
N ILE A 60 26.76 12.07 -12.37
CA ILE A 60 27.84 12.05 -11.39
C ILE A 60 27.92 10.62 -10.82
N ASP A 61 29.13 10.19 -10.53
CA ASP A 61 29.37 8.93 -9.82
C ASP A 61 28.69 8.95 -8.44
N TYR A 62 28.11 7.81 -8.05
CA TYR A 62 27.32 7.70 -6.83
C TYR A 62 28.14 8.01 -5.57
N ASP A 63 29.32 7.37 -5.41
CA ASP A 63 30.16 7.53 -4.22
C ASP A 63 30.67 8.98 -4.13
N ARG A 64 30.99 9.58 -5.25
CA ARG A 64 31.36 11.01 -5.32
C ARG A 64 30.19 11.92 -4.93
N ALA A 65 28.97 11.61 -5.36
CA ALA A 65 27.79 12.39 -4.99
C ALA A 65 27.48 12.28 -3.47
N VAL A 66 27.67 11.10 -2.88
CA VAL A 66 27.60 10.90 -1.43
C VAL A 66 28.67 11.68 -0.71
N SER A 67 29.93 11.59 -1.15
CA SER A 67 31.06 12.31 -0.52
C SER A 67 30.90 13.83 -0.56
N LEU A 68 30.26 14.37 -1.59
CA LEU A 68 29.93 15.79 -1.73
C LEU A 68 28.64 16.22 -0.99
N GLY A 69 27.93 15.28 -0.37
CA GLY A 69 26.67 15.55 0.32
C GLY A 69 25.50 15.87 -0.61
N ILE A 70 25.63 15.64 -1.92
CA ILE A 70 24.54 15.76 -2.90
C ILE A 70 23.53 14.65 -2.66
N ILE A 71 24.02 13.43 -2.39
CA ILE A 71 23.20 12.29 -1.96
C ILE A 71 23.35 12.14 -0.45
N ARG A 72 22.23 12.02 0.24
CA ARG A 72 22.17 11.66 1.66
C ARG A 72 21.33 10.39 1.81
N GLU A 73 21.98 9.31 2.17
CA GLU A 73 21.28 8.05 2.45
C GLU A 73 20.36 8.18 3.67
N ASN A 74 19.21 7.55 3.60
CA ASN A 74 18.23 7.57 4.67
C ASN A 74 17.51 6.23 4.74
N TYR A 75 17.46 5.66 5.94
CA TYR A 75 16.87 4.36 6.22
C TYR A 75 15.70 4.50 7.20
N PRO A 76 14.52 4.93 6.75
CA PRO A 76 13.38 5.27 7.62
C PRO A 76 12.59 4.06 8.12
N PHE A 77 13.13 2.84 8.00
CA PHE A 77 12.40 1.59 8.26
C PHE A 77 11.80 1.55 9.67
N ASN A 78 12.61 1.75 10.71
CA ASN A 78 12.14 1.70 12.10
C ASN A 78 11.12 2.80 12.39
N ASP A 79 11.38 4.03 11.96
CA ASP A 79 10.43 5.14 12.10
C ASP A 79 9.08 4.84 11.43
N TYR A 80 9.12 4.15 10.28
CA TYR A 80 7.92 3.72 9.56
C TYR A 80 7.15 2.65 10.35
N ILE A 81 7.83 1.61 10.84
CA ILE A 81 7.23 0.57 11.67
C ILE A 81 6.58 1.18 12.92
N ASP A 82 7.30 2.05 13.64
CA ASP A 82 6.77 2.73 14.81
C ASP A 82 5.53 3.57 14.51
N SER A 83 5.48 4.18 13.31
CA SER A 83 4.31 4.96 12.89
C SER A 83 3.08 4.08 12.66
N ILE A 84 3.25 2.89 12.09
CA ILE A 84 2.17 1.92 11.89
C ILE A 84 1.68 1.35 13.23
N LEU A 85 2.61 0.96 14.12
CA LEU A 85 2.27 0.43 15.44
C LEU A 85 1.45 1.40 16.31
N LYS A 86 1.54 2.71 16.07
CA LYS A 86 0.72 3.72 16.75
C LYS A 86 -0.74 3.77 16.25
N ILE A 87 -0.99 3.32 15.03
CA ILE A 87 -2.32 3.34 14.42
C ILE A 87 -3.12 2.09 14.78
N ILE A 88 -2.46 0.92 14.81
CA ILE A 88 -3.09 -0.37 15.09
C ILE A 88 -3.26 -0.62 16.60
N ASP A 89 -4.22 -1.46 16.95
CA ASP A 89 -4.45 -1.89 18.33
C ASP A 89 -3.57 -3.09 18.67
N VAL A 90 -2.29 -2.83 18.92
CA VAL A 90 -1.27 -3.85 19.22
C VAL A 90 -1.67 -4.74 20.39
N GLU A 91 -2.22 -4.16 21.46
CA GLU A 91 -2.58 -4.93 22.66
C GLU A 91 -3.78 -5.85 22.43
N LYS A 92 -4.70 -5.48 21.58
CA LYS A 92 -5.81 -6.33 21.17
C LYS A 92 -5.32 -7.50 20.32
N ILE A 93 -4.46 -7.24 19.36
CA ILE A 93 -3.88 -8.29 18.49
C ILE A 93 -3.05 -9.29 19.32
N LYS A 94 -2.21 -8.81 20.25
CA LYS A 94 -1.42 -9.68 21.14
C LYS A 94 -2.23 -10.70 21.94
N LYS A 95 -3.48 -10.36 22.27
CA LYS A 95 -4.36 -11.23 23.05
C LYS A 95 -4.98 -12.38 22.25
N THR A 96 -4.95 -12.30 20.93
CA THR A 96 -5.62 -13.27 20.04
C THR A 96 -4.69 -14.40 19.60
N SER A 97 -3.35 -14.25 19.74
CA SER A 97 -2.35 -15.26 19.34
C SER A 97 -2.57 -15.76 17.90
N LEU A 98 -2.79 -14.83 16.96
CA LEU A 98 -3.06 -15.17 15.57
C LEU A 98 -1.88 -15.85 14.89
N ARG A 99 -2.16 -16.89 14.11
CA ARG A 99 -1.24 -17.47 13.14
C ARG A 99 -1.52 -16.91 11.75
N VAL A 100 -0.56 -16.22 11.17
CA VAL A 100 -0.72 -15.47 9.91
C VAL A 100 0.29 -15.95 8.88
N ALA A 101 -0.20 -16.36 7.71
CA ALA A 101 0.65 -16.60 6.55
C ALA A 101 0.76 -15.31 5.73
N ILE A 102 1.96 -14.91 5.34
CA ILE A 102 2.17 -13.74 4.47
C ILE A 102 2.81 -14.15 3.14
N ASP A 103 2.33 -13.51 2.07
CA ASP A 103 2.88 -13.64 0.72
C ASP A 103 3.21 -12.25 0.16
N PRO A 104 4.46 -11.79 0.26
CA PRO A 104 4.92 -10.55 -0.34
C PRO A 104 5.02 -10.62 -1.86
N MET A 105 4.73 -11.77 -2.48
CA MET A 105 4.86 -12.00 -3.92
C MET A 105 6.25 -11.61 -4.46
N TYR A 106 7.31 -11.95 -3.73
CA TYR A 106 8.72 -11.57 -3.97
C TYR A 106 8.97 -10.05 -3.88
N GLY A 107 7.98 -9.28 -3.40
CA GLY A 107 8.02 -7.82 -3.30
C GLY A 107 8.61 -7.30 -1.98
N VAL A 108 8.42 -6.01 -1.74
CA VAL A 108 9.14 -5.26 -0.68
C VAL A 108 8.51 -5.35 0.71
N SER A 109 7.29 -5.87 0.86
CA SER A 109 6.57 -5.86 2.14
C SER A 109 7.07 -6.87 3.18
N GLN A 110 7.82 -7.88 2.78
CA GLN A 110 8.22 -9.00 3.63
C GLN A 110 8.75 -8.53 4.99
N SER A 111 9.78 -7.69 4.99
CA SER A 111 10.42 -7.26 6.24
C SER A 111 9.50 -6.40 7.11
N SER A 112 8.75 -5.47 6.51
CA SER A 112 7.88 -4.56 7.25
C SER A 112 6.65 -5.29 7.84
N LEU A 113 5.95 -6.06 7.03
CA LEU A 113 4.75 -6.78 7.45
C LEU A 113 5.08 -7.83 8.51
N ARG A 114 6.16 -8.62 8.28
CA ARG A 114 6.65 -9.60 9.25
C ARG A 114 7.02 -8.93 10.58
N THR A 115 7.76 -7.81 10.55
CA THR A 115 8.16 -7.10 11.77
C THR A 115 6.96 -6.60 12.56
N ILE A 116 5.95 -6.04 11.90
CA ILE A 116 4.72 -5.56 12.55
C ILE A 116 3.98 -6.72 13.22
N LEU A 117 3.75 -7.82 12.50
CA LEU A 117 3.02 -8.98 13.01
C LEU A 117 3.75 -9.67 14.18
N LEU A 118 5.07 -9.87 14.08
CA LEU A 118 5.88 -10.40 15.18
C LEU A 118 5.86 -9.48 16.41
N THR A 119 5.89 -8.15 16.21
CA THR A 119 5.74 -7.19 17.32
C THR A 119 4.38 -7.31 18.00
N CYS A 120 3.36 -7.67 17.23
CA CYS A 120 2.02 -7.98 17.73
C CYS A 120 1.90 -9.41 18.31
N ARG A 121 3.01 -10.17 18.40
CA ARG A 121 3.05 -11.56 18.89
C ARG A 121 2.22 -12.54 18.08
N CYS A 122 2.04 -12.28 16.80
CA CYS A 122 1.50 -13.27 15.87
C CYS A 122 2.55 -14.35 15.59
N ASP A 123 2.11 -15.57 15.34
CA ASP A 123 2.91 -16.61 14.69
C ASP A 123 2.89 -16.36 13.18
N VAL A 124 4.04 -16.23 12.54
CA VAL A 124 4.12 -15.72 11.16
C VAL A 124 4.91 -16.65 10.27
N ASP A 125 4.21 -17.23 9.30
CA ASP A 125 4.81 -17.96 8.19
C ASP A 125 4.93 -17.04 6.96
N VAL A 126 6.00 -17.19 6.17
CA VAL A 126 6.23 -16.39 4.95
C VAL A 126 6.47 -17.33 3.78
N ILE A 127 5.72 -17.13 2.70
CA ILE A 127 5.97 -17.77 1.40
C ILE A 127 6.47 -16.71 0.40
N HIS A 128 7.20 -17.12 -0.64
CA HIS A 128 7.78 -16.24 -1.66
C HIS A 128 8.59 -15.06 -1.07
N GLU A 129 9.38 -15.35 0.00
CA GLU A 129 10.17 -14.32 0.69
C GLU A 129 11.51 -13.99 0.00
N GLN A 130 11.95 -14.82 -0.95
CA GLN A 130 13.24 -14.63 -1.62
C GLN A 130 13.20 -13.36 -2.49
N HIS A 131 14.35 -12.69 -2.59
CA HIS A 131 14.51 -11.64 -3.59
C HIS A 131 14.58 -12.26 -4.99
N ASP A 132 13.56 -11.99 -5.79
CA ASP A 132 13.50 -12.42 -7.19
C ASP A 132 13.04 -11.27 -8.08
N THR A 133 13.93 -10.77 -8.93
CA THR A 133 13.67 -9.67 -9.84
C THR A 133 12.65 -10.01 -10.93
N LEU A 134 12.33 -11.29 -11.12
CA LEU A 134 11.31 -11.77 -12.05
C LEU A 134 9.99 -12.11 -11.36
N PHE A 135 9.88 -11.91 -10.04
CA PHE A 135 8.68 -12.22 -9.25
C PHE A 135 8.17 -13.66 -9.43
N GLY A 136 9.09 -14.63 -9.49
CA GLY A 136 8.74 -16.05 -9.75
C GLY A 136 8.14 -16.28 -11.14
N GLY A 137 8.43 -15.40 -12.11
CA GLY A 137 7.88 -15.47 -13.47
C GLY A 137 6.38 -15.08 -13.54
N ARG A 138 5.83 -14.42 -12.55
CA ARG A 138 4.42 -14.03 -12.45
C ARG A 138 4.26 -12.52 -12.33
N MET A 139 3.04 -12.03 -12.55
CA MET A 139 2.67 -10.68 -12.13
C MET A 139 2.53 -10.67 -10.60
N PRO A 140 3.20 -9.75 -9.89
CA PRO A 140 3.07 -9.63 -8.44
C PRO A 140 1.78 -8.86 -8.07
N ALA A 141 0.62 -9.41 -8.50
CA ALA A 141 -0.70 -8.84 -8.27
C ALA A 141 -1.53 -9.79 -7.41
N PRO A 142 -2.02 -9.39 -6.22
CA PRO A 142 -2.66 -10.27 -5.25
C PRO A 142 -4.12 -10.57 -5.62
N SER A 143 -4.33 -11.22 -6.77
CA SER A 143 -5.63 -11.71 -7.23
C SER A 143 -5.95 -13.10 -6.66
N ALA A 144 -7.23 -13.49 -6.72
CA ALA A 144 -7.66 -14.81 -6.28
C ALA A 144 -6.86 -15.96 -6.93
N ASP A 145 -6.62 -15.85 -8.24
CA ASP A 145 -5.84 -16.86 -8.97
C ASP A 145 -4.36 -16.90 -8.57
N ALA A 146 -3.77 -15.73 -8.36
CA ALA A 146 -2.37 -15.62 -7.95
C ALA A 146 -2.13 -16.15 -6.54
N LEU A 147 -3.13 -16.03 -5.65
CA LEU A 147 -3.04 -16.39 -4.24
C LEU A 147 -3.47 -17.83 -3.92
N ARG A 148 -3.66 -18.71 -4.92
CA ARG A 148 -4.01 -20.12 -4.66
C ARG A 148 -3.03 -20.85 -3.77
N LEU A 149 -1.73 -20.57 -3.90
CA LEU A 149 -0.73 -21.19 -3.02
C LEU A 149 -0.89 -20.70 -1.59
N LEU A 150 -1.10 -19.39 -1.37
CA LEU A 150 -1.37 -18.85 -0.05
C LEU A 150 -2.66 -19.43 0.55
N SER A 151 -3.72 -19.54 -0.25
CA SER A 151 -4.99 -20.14 0.16
C SER A 151 -4.80 -21.59 0.66
N ASN A 152 -4.11 -22.43 -0.12
CA ASN A 152 -3.80 -23.80 0.29
C ASN A 152 -2.92 -23.81 1.55
N TYR A 153 -1.90 -22.95 1.62
CA TYR A 153 -1.01 -22.86 2.77
C TYR A 153 -1.76 -22.52 4.06
N VAL A 154 -2.70 -21.57 4.01
CA VAL A 154 -3.53 -21.16 5.16
C VAL A 154 -4.31 -22.37 5.71
N VAL A 155 -4.97 -23.12 4.83
CA VAL A 155 -5.79 -24.29 5.23
C VAL A 155 -4.91 -25.43 5.77
N GLU A 156 -3.85 -25.80 5.04
CA GLU A 156 -2.97 -26.93 5.39
C GLU A 156 -2.23 -26.69 6.73
N ASN A 157 -1.83 -25.45 6.98
CA ASN A 157 -1.09 -25.07 8.18
C ASN A 157 -1.98 -24.47 9.27
N ARG A 158 -3.31 -24.47 9.08
CA ARG A 158 -4.30 -23.95 10.05
C ARG A 158 -3.96 -22.50 10.48
N CYS A 159 -3.64 -21.64 9.52
CA CYS A 159 -3.48 -20.22 9.78
C CYS A 159 -4.85 -19.56 9.95
N ASP A 160 -4.95 -18.57 10.82
CA ASP A 160 -6.18 -17.77 11.01
C ASP A 160 -6.40 -16.80 9.86
N LEU A 161 -5.31 -16.42 9.15
CA LEU A 161 -5.35 -15.38 8.11
C LEU A 161 -4.18 -15.55 7.15
N GLY A 162 -4.45 -15.31 5.86
CA GLY A 162 -3.43 -15.10 4.84
C GLY A 162 -3.43 -13.64 4.37
N ILE A 163 -2.26 -13.02 4.27
CA ILE A 163 -2.10 -11.64 3.81
C ILE A 163 -1.09 -11.62 2.66
N ALA A 164 -1.46 -11.01 1.54
CA ALA A 164 -0.55 -10.80 0.43
C ALA A 164 -0.49 -9.32 0.03
N THR A 165 0.62 -8.90 -0.55
CA THR A 165 0.77 -7.57 -1.15
C THR A 165 1.29 -7.69 -2.57
N ASP A 166 1.10 -6.65 -3.37
CA ASP A 166 1.77 -6.57 -4.67
C ASP A 166 3.25 -6.20 -4.54
N GLY A 167 3.95 -6.06 -5.67
CA GLY A 167 5.41 -5.89 -5.69
C GLY A 167 5.94 -4.68 -4.93
N ASP A 168 5.25 -3.54 -4.96
CA ASP A 168 5.59 -2.31 -4.22
C ASP A 168 4.72 -2.07 -2.98
N ALA A 169 3.89 -3.06 -2.63
CA ALA A 169 3.10 -3.15 -1.39
C ALA A 169 2.06 -2.03 -1.22
N ASP A 170 1.47 -1.55 -2.32
CA ASP A 170 0.37 -0.58 -2.28
C ASP A 170 -1.02 -1.24 -2.46
N ARG A 171 -1.06 -2.55 -2.71
CA ARG A 171 -2.29 -3.36 -2.80
C ARG A 171 -2.28 -4.50 -1.80
N LEU A 172 -3.48 -4.91 -1.42
CA LEU A 172 -3.71 -5.95 -0.42
C LEU A 172 -4.60 -7.07 -1.00
N GLY A 173 -4.19 -8.32 -0.74
CA GLY A 173 -5.01 -9.51 -0.88
C GLY A 173 -5.13 -10.22 0.45
N VAL A 174 -6.30 -10.74 0.77
CA VAL A 174 -6.57 -11.42 2.05
C VAL A 174 -7.24 -12.76 1.80
N ILE A 175 -6.81 -13.76 2.56
CA ILE A 175 -7.38 -15.12 2.60
C ILE A 175 -7.88 -15.37 4.02
N ASP A 176 -9.11 -15.85 4.17
CA ASP A 176 -9.66 -16.24 5.47
C ASP A 176 -9.14 -17.62 5.92
N GLU A 177 -9.48 -18.04 7.12
CA GLU A 177 -9.08 -19.32 7.73
C GLU A 177 -9.57 -20.56 6.97
N PHE A 178 -10.55 -20.39 6.09
CA PHE A 178 -11.08 -21.47 5.24
C PHE A 178 -10.45 -21.52 3.85
N GLY A 179 -9.48 -20.62 3.56
CA GLY A 179 -8.84 -20.51 2.27
C GLY A 179 -9.59 -19.67 1.25
N ASN A 180 -10.64 -18.95 1.64
CA ASN A 180 -11.41 -18.11 0.72
C ASN A 180 -10.70 -16.77 0.51
N TYR A 181 -10.59 -16.34 -0.74
CA TYR A 181 -10.13 -15.01 -1.07
C TYR A 181 -11.18 -13.95 -0.72
N LEU A 182 -10.82 -13.00 0.12
CA LEU A 182 -11.66 -11.87 0.46
C LEU A 182 -11.42 -10.73 -0.54
N HIS A 183 -12.42 -10.43 -1.34
CA HIS A 183 -12.33 -9.38 -2.34
C HIS A 183 -12.04 -8.01 -1.69
N ALA A 184 -11.24 -7.16 -2.35
CA ALA A 184 -10.86 -5.83 -1.85
C ALA A 184 -12.06 -4.97 -1.42
N ASN A 185 -13.18 -5.06 -2.14
CA ASN A 185 -14.43 -4.39 -1.76
C ASN A 185 -14.93 -4.83 -0.38
N THR A 186 -14.84 -6.13 -0.06
CA THR A 186 -15.25 -6.67 1.25
C THR A 186 -14.33 -6.13 2.36
N ILE A 187 -13.02 -6.17 2.13
CA ILE A 187 -12.04 -5.65 3.10
C ILE A 187 -12.26 -4.16 3.35
N LEU A 188 -12.47 -3.37 2.30
CA LEU A 188 -12.68 -1.92 2.40
C LEU A 188 -13.92 -1.60 3.25
N VAL A 189 -15.04 -2.29 2.99
CA VAL A 189 -16.28 -2.13 3.75
C VAL A 189 -16.12 -2.55 5.21
N LEU A 190 -15.47 -3.72 5.46
CA LEU A 190 -15.22 -4.21 6.81
C LEU A 190 -14.33 -3.26 7.61
N LEU A 191 -13.28 -2.70 7.01
CA LEU A 191 -12.40 -1.74 7.67
C LEU A 191 -13.14 -0.44 7.99
N TYR A 192 -13.93 0.08 7.06
CA TYR A 192 -14.70 1.31 7.31
C TYR A 192 -15.70 1.10 8.46
N TYR A 193 -16.47 0.00 8.41
CA TYR A 193 -17.37 -0.37 9.51
C TYR A 193 -16.61 -0.53 10.84
N TYR A 194 -15.45 -1.21 10.82
CA TYR A 194 -14.61 -1.37 12.01
C TYR A 194 -14.15 -0.04 12.61
N PHE A 195 -13.74 0.91 11.77
CA PHE A 195 -13.31 2.22 12.24
C PHE A 195 -14.45 2.99 12.90
N LEU A 196 -15.61 3.01 12.25
CA LEU A 196 -16.79 3.70 12.80
C LEU A 196 -17.30 3.02 14.08
N GLN A 197 -17.58 1.71 14.02
CA GLN A 197 -18.25 0.98 15.09
C GLN A 197 -17.34 0.67 16.28
N TYR A 198 -16.10 0.27 16.04
CA TYR A 198 -15.24 -0.29 17.10
C TYR A 198 -14.08 0.63 17.49
N ARG A 199 -13.64 1.52 16.59
CA ARG A 199 -12.62 2.50 16.91
C ARG A 199 -13.19 3.86 17.27
N GLY A 200 -14.47 4.09 16.98
CA GLY A 200 -15.12 5.40 17.18
C GLY A 200 -14.49 6.51 16.32
N TRP A 201 -13.85 6.14 15.21
CA TRP A 201 -13.32 7.11 14.26
C TRP A 201 -14.45 7.58 13.37
N LEU A 202 -14.94 8.80 13.62
CA LEU A 202 -15.97 9.40 12.79
C LEU A 202 -15.34 10.16 11.64
N GLY A 203 -15.87 9.98 10.45
CA GLY A 203 -15.40 10.69 9.26
C GLY A 203 -15.87 10.02 7.97
N PRO A 204 -15.85 10.78 6.87
CA PRO A 204 -16.29 10.28 5.57
C PRO A 204 -15.35 9.22 5.01
N CYS A 205 -15.81 8.55 3.94
CA CYS A 205 -14.99 7.66 3.13
C CYS A 205 -14.92 8.13 1.68
N VAL A 206 -13.93 7.62 0.94
CA VAL A 206 -13.77 7.90 -0.49
C VAL A 206 -13.66 6.58 -1.25
N ARG A 207 -14.43 6.44 -2.32
CA ARG A 207 -14.33 5.32 -3.25
C ARG A 207 -14.29 5.82 -4.70
N ASN A 208 -13.73 5.01 -5.60
CA ASN A 208 -13.92 5.32 -7.01
C ASN A 208 -15.25 4.71 -7.54
N ASN A 209 -15.63 5.10 -8.76
CA ASN A 209 -16.88 4.68 -9.37
C ASN A 209 -16.95 3.18 -9.77
N SER A 210 -15.83 2.43 -9.68
CA SER A 210 -15.79 0.96 -9.86
C SER A 210 -15.83 0.18 -8.55
N THR A 211 -15.82 0.88 -7.40
CA THR A 211 -15.83 0.29 -6.07
C THR A 211 -17.25 0.14 -5.55
N THR A 212 -17.45 -0.79 -4.63
CA THR A 212 -18.77 -1.15 -4.12
C THR A 212 -19.55 0.00 -3.48
N HIS A 213 -20.84 0.09 -3.78
CA HIS A 213 -21.78 1.00 -3.13
C HIS A 213 -22.16 0.62 -1.69
N LEU A 214 -21.65 -0.51 -1.16
CA LEU A 214 -21.79 -0.81 0.26
C LEU A 214 -21.08 0.22 1.14
N MET A 215 -20.07 0.90 0.63
CA MET A 215 -19.42 2.02 1.33
C MET A 215 -20.40 3.16 1.61
N ASP A 216 -21.25 3.50 0.63
CA ASP A 216 -22.31 4.53 0.76
C ASP A 216 -23.32 4.13 1.85
N ARG A 217 -23.70 2.84 1.91
CA ARG A 217 -24.65 2.33 2.91
C ARG A 217 -24.08 2.40 4.31
N VAL A 218 -22.83 1.95 4.49
CA VAL A 218 -22.15 2.06 5.81
C VAL A 218 -22.01 3.52 6.22
N ALA A 219 -21.61 4.41 5.31
CA ALA A 219 -21.53 5.83 5.61
C ALA A 219 -22.88 6.37 6.10
N MET A 220 -23.98 6.08 5.38
CA MET A 220 -25.32 6.51 5.74
C MET A 220 -25.78 5.97 7.10
N ASP A 221 -25.49 4.70 7.43
CA ASP A 221 -25.86 4.07 8.70
C ASP A 221 -25.19 4.73 9.91
N PHE A 222 -24.08 5.46 9.70
CA PHE A 222 -23.33 6.21 10.73
C PHE A 222 -23.38 7.72 10.57
N ASP A 223 -24.33 8.27 9.78
CA ASP A 223 -24.45 9.70 9.49
C ASP A 223 -23.15 10.33 8.94
N GLN A 224 -22.43 9.57 8.10
CA GLN A 224 -21.21 10.02 7.42
C GLN A 224 -21.43 10.15 5.91
N GLU A 225 -20.53 10.87 5.25
CA GLU A 225 -20.54 11.02 3.80
C GLU A 225 -19.64 9.99 3.10
N CYS A 226 -20.03 9.56 1.91
CA CYS A 226 -19.21 8.77 1.00
C CYS A 226 -19.00 9.55 -0.30
N TYR A 227 -17.75 9.87 -0.61
CA TYR A 227 -17.41 10.60 -1.83
C TYR A 227 -17.01 9.66 -2.94
N GLU A 228 -17.60 9.86 -4.12
CA GLU A 228 -17.25 9.15 -5.33
C GLU A 228 -16.26 9.98 -6.17
N VAL A 229 -15.23 9.30 -6.72
CA VAL A 229 -14.24 9.90 -7.61
C VAL A 229 -14.00 9.00 -8.84
N PRO A 230 -13.40 9.51 -9.93
CA PRO A 230 -12.97 8.68 -11.05
C PRO A 230 -11.94 7.61 -10.64
N VAL A 231 -11.78 6.57 -11.47
CA VAL A 231 -10.76 5.53 -11.26
C VAL A 231 -9.35 6.13 -11.24
N GLY A 232 -8.58 5.73 -10.25
CA GLY A 232 -7.19 6.13 -10.03
C GLY A 232 -6.95 6.64 -8.61
N PHE A 233 -6.04 5.98 -7.89
CA PHE A 233 -5.80 6.20 -6.47
C PHE A 233 -5.44 7.66 -6.14
N LYS A 234 -4.80 8.39 -7.06
CA LYS A 234 -4.52 9.83 -6.93
C LYS A 234 -5.77 10.69 -6.67
N TYR A 235 -6.91 10.32 -7.26
CA TYR A 235 -8.17 11.05 -7.03
C TYR A 235 -8.74 10.74 -5.65
N ILE A 236 -8.60 9.49 -5.20
CA ILE A 236 -8.95 9.08 -3.84
C ILE A 236 -8.10 9.84 -2.83
N SER A 237 -6.78 9.80 -2.96
CA SER A 237 -5.83 10.49 -2.07
C SER A 237 -6.08 12.00 -2.00
N ALA A 238 -6.32 12.64 -3.14
CA ALA A 238 -6.64 14.06 -3.20
C ALA A 238 -7.96 14.39 -2.49
N LYS A 239 -9.01 13.56 -2.73
CA LYS A 239 -10.32 13.76 -2.10
C LYS A 239 -10.28 13.50 -0.61
N MET A 240 -9.59 12.46 -0.15
CA MET A 240 -9.37 12.20 1.28
C MET A 240 -8.77 13.42 1.98
N ALA A 241 -7.73 14.02 1.38
CA ALA A 241 -7.09 15.20 1.96
C ALA A 241 -7.98 16.46 1.97
N GLN A 242 -8.95 16.56 1.05
CA GLN A 242 -9.92 17.68 1.00
C GLN A 242 -11.03 17.54 2.02
N THR A 243 -11.39 16.32 2.40
CA THR A 243 -12.58 16.01 3.19
C THR A 243 -12.26 15.40 4.56
N ASP A 244 -10.97 15.25 4.89
CA ASP A 244 -10.49 14.55 6.08
C ASP A 244 -11.10 13.14 6.22
N ALA A 245 -11.27 12.47 5.06
CA ALA A 245 -11.81 11.12 5.02
C ALA A 245 -10.90 10.14 5.74
N ILE A 246 -11.50 9.27 6.55
CA ILE A 246 -10.76 8.31 7.40
C ILE A 246 -10.33 7.06 6.65
N ILE A 247 -10.92 6.79 5.49
CA ILE A 247 -10.56 5.67 4.62
C ILE A 247 -10.89 5.99 3.18
N GLY A 248 -10.07 5.50 2.28
CA GLY A 248 -10.34 5.49 0.85
C GLY A 248 -9.79 4.25 0.17
N GLY A 249 -10.44 3.78 -0.89
CA GLY A 249 -9.95 2.59 -1.58
C GLY A 249 -10.61 2.30 -2.92
N GLU A 250 -10.01 1.33 -3.58
CA GLU A 250 -10.39 0.84 -4.91
C GLU A 250 -10.64 -0.67 -4.90
N SER A 251 -11.50 -1.12 -5.81
CA SER A 251 -11.75 -2.55 -6.05
C SER A 251 -10.49 -3.33 -6.48
N SER A 252 -9.45 -2.63 -6.92
CA SER A 252 -8.14 -3.20 -7.29
C SER A 252 -7.26 -3.59 -6.10
N GLY A 253 -7.66 -3.28 -4.86
CA GLY A 253 -6.91 -3.57 -3.64
C GLY A 253 -6.08 -2.41 -3.10
N GLY A 254 -6.01 -1.27 -3.79
CA GLY A 254 -5.43 -0.04 -3.26
C GLY A 254 -6.29 0.53 -2.14
N LEU A 255 -5.68 0.83 -0.98
CA LEU A 255 -6.37 1.28 0.21
C LEU A 255 -5.49 2.25 1.00
N ALA A 256 -6.09 3.31 1.56
CA ALA A 256 -5.46 4.25 2.48
C ALA A 256 -6.36 4.56 3.68
N VAL A 257 -5.71 4.83 4.82
CA VAL A 257 -6.31 5.24 6.09
C VAL A 257 -5.66 6.54 6.55
#